data_b697f2a4e9a0203d9975203ee149f6a7
#
_entry.id   b697f2a4e9a0203d9975203ee149f6a7
#
_cell.length_a   1.000
_cell.length_b   1.000
_cell.length_c   1.000
_cell.angle_alpha   90.00
_cell.angle_beta   90.00
_cell.angle_gamma   90.00
#
_symmetry.space_group_name_H-M   'P 1'
#
loop_
_entity.id
_entity.type
_entity.pdbx_description
1 polymer ?
#
loop_
_entity_poly.entity_id
_entity_poly.type
_entity_poly.pdbx_seq_one_letter_code
_entity_poly.pdbx_strand_id
1 'polypeptide(L)'
;MKINQLLDSIFFPRKSDYPKDEKDHLVVVGQNINVGIRMYINSNDSPTILFFHANAEITNEYEDIAEMYNKFNINFIVCGYRGYGLSDGKPNKDSSLDDSLIIFDYVKNHLSELKNQNKLIVMGRSLGSTSACHIMLNKQDSIDGAIIDSGFATEYPFLLRYGVNPEDI
;
A
#
# COMPACT_ATOMS: atom_id res chain seq x y z
N MET A 1 -2.20 -23.49 -16.21
CA MET A 1 -1.48 -22.32 -15.66
C MET A 1 -1.35 -22.57 -14.17
N LYS A 2 -0.16 -22.38 -13.56
CA LYS A 2 -0.04 -22.56 -12.10
C LYS A 2 -0.83 -21.43 -11.40
N ILE A 3 -1.50 -21.75 -10.28
CA ILE A 3 -2.36 -20.80 -9.52
C ILE A 3 -1.64 -19.50 -9.21
N ASN A 4 -0.38 -19.56 -8.77
CA ASN A 4 0.41 -18.36 -8.51
C ASN A 4 0.55 -17.46 -9.75
N GLN A 5 0.71 -18.01 -10.96
CA GLN A 5 0.74 -17.23 -12.19
C GLN A 5 -0.60 -16.58 -12.51
N LEU A 6 -1.71 -17.21 -12.13
CA LEU A 6 -3.03 -16.63 -12.28
C LEU A 6 -3.22 -15.49 -11.26
N LEU A 7 -2.83 -15.71 -10.00
CA LEU A 7 -2.89 -14.67 -8.96
C LEU A 7 -1.99 -13.47 -9.28
N ASP A 8 -0.84 -13.70 -9.90
CA ASP A 8 0.02 -12.61 -10.37
C ASP A 8 -0.61 -11.82 -11.53
N SER A 9 -1.46 -12.47 -12.33
CA SER A 9 -2.14 -11.82 -13.46
C SER A 9 -3.28 -10.87 -13.06
N ILE A 10 -3.67 -10.86 -11.78
CA ILE A 10 -4.68 -9.90 -11.28
C ILE A 10 -4.12 -8.50 -11.11
N PHE A 11 -2.80 -8.31 -11.07
CA PHE A 11 -2.18 -7.00 -10.94
C PHE A 11 -2.18 -6.26 -12.29
N PHE A 12 -2.61 -5.01 -12.27
CA PHE A 12 -2.65 -4.11 -13.44
C PHE A 12 -1.73 -2.91 -13.21
N PRO A 13 -0.39 -3.10 -13.26
CA PRO A 13 0.54 -2.02 -13.00
C PRO A 13 0.45 -0.93 -14.07
N ARG A 14 0.43 0.32 -13.60
CA ARG A 14 0.49 1.52 -14.43
C ARG A 14 1.70 2.35 -14.01
N LYS A 15 2.43 2.91 -14.95
CA LYS A 15 3.53 3.84 -14.67
C LYS A 15 2.99 5.26 -14.46
N SER A 16 3.72 6.04 -13.67
CA SER A 16 3.45 7.47 -13.50
C SER A 16 4.05 8.26 -14.66
N ASP A 17 3.24 9.13 -15.26
CA ASP A 17 3.69 10.13 -16.23
C ASP A 17 4.04 11.47 -15.53
N TYR A 18 3.83 11.57 -14.22
CA TYR A 18 4.13 12.75 -13.42
C TYR A 18 5.62 12.78 -13.03
N PRO A 19 6.25 13.95 -13.06
CA PRO A 19 7.61 14.09 -12.55
C PRO A 19 7.64 13.87 -11.03
N LYS A 20 8.70 13.22 -10.57
CA LYS A 20 8.95 13.05 -9.13
C LYS A 20 9.13 14.41 -8.45
N ASP A 21 8.55 14.59 -7.28
CA ASP A 21 8.70 15.78 -6.44
C ASP A 21 9.10 15.41 -4.98
N GLU A 22 9.10 16.40 -4.08
CA GLU A 22 9.52 16.22 -2.68
C GLU A 22 8.60 15.33 -1.85
N LYS A 23 7.36 15.09 -2.28
CA LYS A 23 6.42 14.19 -1.59
C LYS A 23 6.72 12.72 -1.90
N ASP A 24 7.47 12.45 -2.98
CA ASP A 24 7.74 11.09 -3.44
C ASP A 24 8.98 10.50 -2.77
N HIS A 25 8.80 9.39 -2.09
CA HIS A 25 9.85 8.59 -1.48
C HIS A 25 9.99 7.25 -2.20
N LEU A 26 11.21 6.78 -2.34
CA LEU A 26 11.53 5.46 -2.89
C LEU A 26 12.03 4.57 -1.76
N VAL A 27 11.25 3.59 -1.37
CA VAL A 27 11.57 2.64 -0.32
C VAL A 27 12.26 1.43 -0.93
N VAL A 28 13.46 1.11 -0.46
CA VAL A 28 14.21 -0.07 -0.91
C VAL A 28 13.56 -1.32 -0.32
N VAL A 29 12.95 -2.14 -1.16
CA VAL A 29 12.25 -3.37 -0.76
C VAL A 29 12.97 -4.65 -1.20
N GLY A 30 14.08 -4.51 -1.92
CA GLY A 30 14.88 -5.63 -2.37
C GLY A 30 16.14 -5.16 -3.09
N GLN A 31 16.96 -6.11 -3.58
CA GLN A 31 18.17 -5.78 -4.32
C GLN A 31 17.79 -5.04 -5.61
N ASN A 32 18.14 -3.75 -5.70
CA ASN A 32 17.82 -2.87 -6.82
C ASN A 32 16.31 -2.75 -7.12
N ILE A 33 15.48 -2.89 -6.11
CA ILE A 33 14.03 -2.72 -6.24
C ILE A 33 13.56 -1.69 -5.21
N ASN A 34 12.97 -0.60 -5.73
CA ASN A 34 12.36 0.45 -4.93
C ASN A 34 10.86 0.45 -5.16
N VAL A 35 10.09 0.70 -4.11
CA VAL A 35 8.66 0.97 -4.20
C VAL A 35 8.41 2.45 -3.87
N GLY A 36 7.66 3.11 -4.76
CA GLY A 36 7.27 4.51 -4.60
C GLY A 36 6.14 4.63 -3.58
N ILE A 37 6.31 5.55 -2.64
CA ILE A 37 5.26 6.01 -1.74
C ILE A 37 5.18 7.53 -1.85
N ARG A 38 4.03 8.10 -1.55
CA ARG A 38 3.84 9.56 -1.58
C ARG A 38 3.30 10.04 -0.25
N MET A 39 3.99 11.00 0.35
CA MET A 39 3.71 11.50 1.70
C MET A 39 3.09 12.89 1.66
N TYR A 40 1.90 13.02 2.20
CA TYR A 40 1.19 14.28 2.39
C TYR A 40 1.16 14.61 3.88
N ILE A 41 2.28 15.12 4.38
CA ILE A 41 2.46 15.48 5.79
C ILE A 41 1.98 16.91 6.03
N ASN A 42 0.93 17.04 6.84
CA ASN A 42 0.36 18.32 7.23
C ASN A 42 1.03 18.87 8.49
N SER A 43 1.25 18.01 9.48
CA SER A 43 1.88 18.38 10.74
C SER A 43 2.51 17.17 11.43
N ASN A 44 3.61 17.43 12.16
CA ASN A 44 4.24 16.41 13.01
C ASN A 44 3.38 16.05 14.23
N ASP A 45 2.36 16.84 14.53
CA ASP A 45 1.41 16.62 15.64
C ASP A 45 0.08 15.99 15.18
N SER A 46 -0.01 15.59 13.91
CA SER A 46 -1.22 14.99 13.33
C SER A 46 -1.15 13.46 13.30
N PRO A 47 -2.29 12.76 13.51
CA PRO A 47 -2.35 11.33 13.24
C PRO A 47 -2.08 11.04 11.76
N THR A 48 -1.61 9.84 11.47
CA THR A 48 -1.21 9.44 10.12
C THR A 48 -2.02 8.24 9.64
N ILE A 49 -2.54 8.32 8.43
CA ILE A 49 -3.08 7.17 7.69
C ILE A 49 -2.03 6.68 6.71
N LEU A 50 -1.62 5.43 6.87
CA LEU A 50 -0.79 4.67 5.92
C LEU A 50 -1.73 3.89 5.00
N PHE A 51 -1.86 4.34 3.77
CA PHE A 51 -2.87 3.86 2.83
C PHE A 51 -2.27 3.05 1.68
N PHE A 52 -2.78 1.85 1.46
CA PHE A 52 -2.49 0.99 0.33
C PHE A 52 -3.64 1.06 -0.67
N HIS A 53 -3.35 1.57 -1.87
CA HIS A 53 -4.34 1.87 -2.90
C HIS A 53 -4.90 0.62 -3.59
N ALA A 54 -6.00 0.78 -4.33
CA ALA A 54 -6.60 -0.30 -5.09
C ALA A 54 -5.80 -0.63 -6.36
N ASN A 55 -6.19 -1.71 -7.02
CA ASN A 55 -5.56 -2.14 -8.26
C ASN A 55 -5.72 -1.09 -9.38
N ALA A 56 -4.74 -1.01 -10.26
CA ALA A 56 -4.68 -0.05 -11.38
C ALA A 56 -4.65 1.44 -10.99
N GLU A 57 -4.48 1.77 -9.72
CA GLU A 57 -4.27 3.14 -9.23
C GLU A 57 -2.77 3.41 -9.03
N ILE A 58 -2.38 4.67 -8.90
CA ILE A 58 -1.00 5.09 -8.59
C ILE A 58 -1.01 6.20 -7.53
N THR A 59 0.10 6.35 -6.82
CA THR A 59 0.20 7.24 -5.66
C THR A 59 -0.10 8.71 -5.94
N ASN A 60 0.18 9.17 -7.17
CA ASN A 60 -0.04 10.56 -7.60
C ASN A 60 -1.53 10.92 -7.81
N GLU A 61 -2.41 9.94 -7.95
CA GLU A 61 -3.85 10.17 -8.19
C GLU A 61 -4.61 10.54 -6.90
N TYR A 62 -3.90 10.63 -5.78
CA TYR A 62 -4.50 10.87 -4.45
C TYR A 62 -4.34 12.29 -3.92
N GLU A 63 -3.89 13.26 -4.74
CA GLU A 63 -3.67 14.65 -4.32
C GLU A 63 -4.91 15.26 -3.67
N ASP A 64 -6.07 15.23 -4.36
CA ASP A 64 -7.32 15.81 -3.87
C ASP A 64 -7.82 15.13 -2.58
N ILE A 65 -7.65 13.81 -2.51
CA ILE A 65 -8.03 13.03 -1.33
C ILE A 65 -7.12 13.38 -0.15
N ALA A 66 -5.82 13.48 -0.40
CA ALA A 66 -4.85 13.87 0.61
C ALA A 66 -5.11 15.28 1.16
N GLU A 67 -5.43 16.24 0.27
CA GLU A 67 -5.84 17.59 0.71
C GLU A 67 -7.06 17.56 1.61
N MET A 68 -8.02 16.68 1.33
CA MET A 68 -9.20 16.52 2.17
C MET A 68 -8.83 16.00 3.56
N TYR A 69 -7.96 14.98 3.67
CA TYR A 69 -7.45 14.50 4.95
C TYR A 69 -6.65 15.58 5.70
N ASN A 70 -5.80 16.31 4.99
CA ASN A 70 -4.99 17.39 5.57
C ASN A 70 -5.88 18.52 6.16
N LYS A 71 -7.02 18.85 5.54
CA LYS A 71 -8.00 19.82 6.09
C LYS A 71 -8.57 19.39 7.45
N PHE A 72 -8.57 18.09 7.74
CA PHE A 72 -8.95 17.52 9.03
C PHE A 72 -7.77 17.26 9.96
N ASN A 73 -6.60 17.83 9.68
CA ASN A 73 -5.36 17.62 10.42
C ASN A 73 -4.94 16.14 10.49
N ILE A 74 -5.04 15.43 9.39
CA ILE A 74 -4.62 14.03 9.25
C ILE A 74 -3.54 13.98 8.17
N ASN A 75 -2.38 13.42 8.50
CA ASN A 75 -1.34 13.08 7.52
C ASN A 75 -1.80 11.88 6.69
N PHE A 76 -1.51 11.90 5.40
CA PHE A 76 -1.92 10.83 4.50
C PHE A 76 -0.71 10.35 3.69
N ILE A 77 -0.38 9.06 3.79
CA ILE A 77 0.74 8.44 3.10
C ILE A 77 0.19 7.36 2.19
N VAL A 78 0.39 7.51 0.89
CA VAL A 78 -0.09 6.57 -0.13
C VAL A 78 1.04 5.65 -0.55
N CYS A 79 0.83 4.35 -0.40
CA CYS A 79 1.81 3.31 -0.70
C CYS A 79 1.48 2.62 -2.02
N GLY A 80 2.50 2.55 -2.91
CA GLY A 80 2.42 1.81 -4.15
C GLY A 80 2.85 0.36 -4.01
N TYR A 81 3.00 -0.30 -5.16
CA TYR A 81 3.47 -1.68 -5.30
C TYR A 81 4.57 -1.74 -6.36
N ARG A 82 5.34 -2.83 -6.39
CA ARG A 82 6.30 -3.07 -7.49
C ARG A 82 5.61 -2.90 -8.84
N GLY A 83 6.25 -2.18 -9.76
CA GLY A 83 5.73 -1.92 -11.09
C GLY A 83 4.72 -0.78 -11.24
N TYR A 84 4.12 -0.27 -10.14
CA TYR A 84 3.17 0.83 -10.14
C TYR A 84 3.88 2.19 -9.98
N GLY A 85 3.35 3.21 -10.63
CA GLY A 85 3.84 4.58 -10.50
C GLY A 85 5.35 4.69 -10.73
N LEU A 86 6.07 5.16 -9.72
CA LEU A 86 7.53 5.31 -9.72
C LEU A 86 8.29 4.03 -9.31
N SER A 87 7.58 2.94 -8.96
CA SER A 87 8.19 1.74 -8.41
C SER A 87 8.89 0.88 -9.47
N ASP A 88 9.95 0.19 -9.06
CA ASP A 88 10.65 -0.79 -9.86
C ASP A 88 9.96 -2.16 -9.86
N GLY A 89 10.48 -3.09 -10.63
CA GLY A 89 10.13 -4.51 -10.60
C GLY A 89 8.75 -4.83 -11.19
N LYS A 90 8.24 -6.01 -10.79
CA LYS A 90 6.91 -6.51 -11.16
C LYS A 90 6.17 -6.95 -9.91
N PRO A 91 4.86 -6.68 -9.81
CA PRO A 91 4.07 -7.10 -8.67
C PRO A 91 3.80 -8.61 -8.73
N ASN A 92 3.73 -9.22 -7.56
CA ASN A 92 3.16 -10.54 -7.32
C ASN A 92 2.58 -10.59 -5.90
N LYS A 93 1.82 -11.64 -5.59
CA LYS A 93 1.15 -11.78 -4.30
C LYS A 93 2.13 -11.69 -3.13
N ASP A 94 3.19 -12.49 -3.14
CA ASP A 94 4.11 -12.62 -2.02
C ASP A 94 4.89 -11.31 -1.81
N SER A 95 5.43 -10.74 -2.90
CA SER A 95 6.15 -9.47 -2.82
C SER A 95 5.28 -8.31 -2.32
N SER A 96 3.98 -8.27 -2.66
CA SER A 96 3.09 -7.21 -2.16
C SER A 96 2.90 -7.28 -0.64
N LEU A 97 2.89 -8.48 -0.07
CA LEU A 97 2.79 -8.69 1.37
C LEU A 97 4.11 -8.34 2.07
N ASP A 98 5.23 -8.91 1.61
CA ASP A 98 6.55 -8.67 2.20
C ASP A 98 6.95 -7.19 2.13
N ASP A 99 6.75 -6.55 0.98
CA ASP A 99 7.06 -5.13 0.78
C ASP A 99 6.22 -4.24 1.71
N SER A 100 4.97 -4.64 2.01
CA SER A 100 4.11 -3.86 2.90
C SER A 100 4.69 -3.72 4.31
N LEU A 101 5.36 -4.74 4.82
CA LEU A 101 6.03 -4.69 6.13
C LEU A 101 7.27 -3.80 6.09
N ILE A 102 8.05 -3.85 5.00
CA ILE A 102 9.23 -2.99 4.81
C ILE A 102 8.82 -1.52 4.71
N ILE A 103 7.75 -1.25 3.93
CA ILE A 103 7.18 0.10 3.80
C ILE A 103 6.66 0.61 5.15
N PHE A 104 5.96 -0.25 5.91
CA PHE A 104 5.49 0.08 7.25
C PHE A 104 6.65 0.49 8.16
N ASP A 105 7.70 -0.30 8.22
CA ASP A 105 8.86 -0.03 9.07
C ASP A 105 9.58 1.26 8.61
N TYR A 106 9.70 1.50 7.31
CA TYR A 106 10.24 2.75 6.76
C TYR A 106 9.43 3.97 7.21
N VAL A 107 8.10 3.91 7.06
CA VAL A 107 7.21 5.01 7.46
C VAL A 107 7.25 5.24 8.96
N LYS A 108 7.25 4.18 9.77
CA LYS A 108 7.37 4.26 11.22
C LYS A 108 8.64 4.99 11.65
N ASN A 109 9.78 4.65 11.02
CA ASN A 109 11.07 5.30 11.27
C ASN A 109 11.03 6.77 10.85
N HIS A 110 10.49 7.08 9.66
CA HIS A 110 10.37 8.45 9.17
C HIS A 110 9.52 9.33 10.09
N LEU A 111 8.36 8.82 10.55
CA LEU A 111 7.51 9.52 11.52
C LEU A 111 8.24 9.76 12.85
N SER A 112 9.06 8.79 13.29
CA SER A 112 9.89 8.95 14.50
C SER A 112 10.95 10.04 14.33
N GLU A 113 11.60 10.13 13.18
CA GLU A 113 12.55 11.20 12.85
C GLU A 113 11.90 12.59 12.86
N LEU A 114 10.66 12.68 12.39
CA LEU A 114 9.82 13.87 12.47
C LEU A 114 9.28 14.15 13.89
N LYS A 115 9.60 13.28 14.87
CA LYS A 115 9.07 13.32 16.24
C LYS A 115 7.54 13.22 16.30
N ASN A 116 6.92 12.66 15.27
CA ASN A 116 5.49 12.38 15.28
C ASN A 116 5.24 11.11 16.10
N GLN A 117 4.61 11.29 17.26
CA GLN A 117 4.22 10.23 18.20
C GLN A 117 2.70 10.03 18.23
N ASN A 118 1.99 10.58 17.26
CA ASN A 118 0.56 10.45 17.15
C ASN A 118 0.15 9.09 16.58
N LYS A 119 -1.16 8.89 16.49
CA LYS A 119 -1.76 7.65 16.04
C LYS A 119 -1.39 7.30 14.61
N LEU A 120 -1.04 6.04 14.38
CA LEU A 120 -0.80 5.46 13.07
C LEU A 120 -1.90 4.45 12.74
N ILE A 121 -2.69 4.77 11.73
CA ILE A 121 -3.79 3.94 11.22
C ILE A 121 -3.36 3.35 9.88
N VAL A 122 -3.52 2.04 9.71
CA VAL A 122 -3.28 1.38 8.43
C VAL A 122 -4.60 1.26 7.68
N MET A 123 -4.62 1.70 6.43
CA MET A 123 -5.81 1.63 5.58
C MET A 123 -5.49 0.89 4.28
N GLY A 124 -6.40 0.01 3.84
CA GLY A 124 -6.27 -0.67 2.56
C GLY A 124 -7.59 -0.71 1.82
N ARG A 125 -7.55 -0.37 0.52
CA ARG A 125 -8.71 -0.41 -0.36
C ARG A 125 -8.57 -1.53 -1.39
N SER A 126 -9.58 -2.38 -1.52
CA SER A 126 -9.61 -3.49 -2.49
C SER A 126 -8.32 -4.31 -2.43
N LEU A 127 -7.47 -4.31 -3.46
CA LEU A 127 -6.16 -4.97 -3.45
C LEU A 127 -5.32 -4.59 -2.21
N GLY A 128 -5.33 -3.31 -1.84
CA GLY A 128 -4.58 -2.80 -0.68
C GLY A 128 -5.04 -3.34 0.66
N SER A 129 -6.24 -3.93 0.74
CA SER A 129 -6.72 -4.59 1.94
C SER A 129 -5.83 -5.78 2.35
N THR A 130 -5.19 -6.46 1.40
CA THR A 130 -4.27 -7.57 1.68
C THR A 130 -3.03 -7.09 2.41
N SER A 131 -2.42 -6.00 1.94
CA SER A 131 -1.28 -5.35 2.60
C SER A 131 -1.64 -4.84 3.99
N ALA A 132 -2.78 -4.15 4.12
CA ALA A 132 -3.26 -3.65 5.41
C ALA A 132 -3.50 -4.80 6.41
N CYS A 133 -4.19 -5.87 6.00
CA CYS A 133 -4.41 -7.04 6.84
C CYS A 133 -3.10 -7.75 7.21
N HIS A 134 -2.13 -7.80 6.30
CA HIS A 134 -0.82 -8.41 6.58
C HIS A 134 -0.04 -7.61 7.63
N ILE A 135 -0.09 -6.28 7.58
CA ILE A 135 0.47 -5.41 8.62
C ILE A 135 -0.27 -5.60 9.95
N MET A 136 -1.60 -5.65 9.95
CA MET A 136 -2.40 -5.91 11.15
C MET A 136 -1.98 -7.22 11.83
N LEU A 137 -1.74 -8.26 11.05
CA LEU A 137 -1.34 -9.58 11.57
C LEU A 137 0.07 -9.55 12.19
N ASN A 138 1.01 -8.82 11.60
CA ASN A 138 2.42 -8.88 11.95
C ASN A 138 2.91 -7.71 12.82
N LYS A 139 2.17 -6.59 12.86
CA LYS A 139 2.57 -5.33 13.52
C LYS A 139 1.46 -4.77 14.42
N GLN A 140 0.54 -5.59 14.92
CA GLN A 140 -0.64 -5.16 15.69
C GLN A 140 -0.30 -4.23 16.85
N ASP A 141 0.80 -4.45 17.56
CA ASP A 141 1.22 -3.64 18.70
C ASP A 141 1.86 -2.29 18.29
N SER A 142 2.00 -2.05 16.98
CA SER A 142 2.65 -0.87 16.41
C SER A 142 1.68 0.03 15.63
N ILE A 143 0.41 -0.32 15.58
CA ILE A 143 -0.67 0.44 14.94
C ILE A 143 -1.75 0.77 15.96
N ASP A 144 -2.44 1.90 15.77
CA ASP A 144 -3.54 2.34 16.63
C ASP A 144 -4.91 1.97 16.09
N GLY A 145 -4.97 1.52 14.84
CA GLY A 145 -6.21 1.10 14.19
C GLY A 145 -6.02 0.69 12.74
N ALA A 146 -7.08 0.16 12.16
CA ALA A 146 -7.10 -0.22 10.75
C ALA A 146 -8.44 0.11 10.10
N ILE A 147 -8.38 0.40 8.79
CA ILE A 147 -9.55 0.65 7.94
C ILE A 147 -9.46 -0.27 6.73
N ILE A 148 -10.44 -1.11 6.53
CA ILE A 148 -10.56 -1.97 5.36
C ILE A 148 -11.73 -1.48 4.51
N ASP A 149 -11.39 -0.88 3.37
CA ASP A 149 -12.36 -0.39 2.40
C ASP A 149 -12.48 -1.38 1.24
N SER A 150 -13.69 -1.92 1.05
CA SER A 150 -14.01 -2.84 -0.05
C SER A 150 -13.04 -4.03 -0.14
N GLY A 151 -12.60 -4.53 1.01
CA GLY A 151 -11.68 -5.65 1.13
C GLY A 151 -12.33 -6.99 0.75
N PHE A 152 -11.51 -7.98 0.48
CA PHE A 152 -11.97 -9.35 0.22
C PHE A 152 -11.30 -10.31 1.20
N ALA A 153 -12.08 -11.31 1.64
CA ALA A 153 -11.63 -12.27 2.65
C ALA A 153 -10.77 -13.40 2.06
N THR A 154 -10.94 -13.69 0.77
CA THR A 154 -10.24 -14.79 0.09
C THR A 154 -10.06 -14.47 -1.40
N GLU A 155 -9.12 -15.14 -2.05
CA GLU A 155 -8.93 -15.10 -3.50
C GLU A 155 -9.99 -15.90 -4.30
N TYR A 156 -10.84 -16.68 -3.65
CA TYR A 156 -11.81 -17.56 -4.29
C TYR A 156 -12.70 -16.89 -5.34
N PRO A 157 -13.27 -15.70 -5.11
CA PRO A 157 -14.09 -15.03 -6.12
C PRO A 157 -13.31 -14.71 -7.41
N PHE A 158 -12.01 -14.43 -7.30
CA PHE A 158 -11.16 -14.21 -8.46
C PHE A 158 -10.87 -15.50 -9.20
N LEU A 159 -10.53 -16.58 -8.50
CA LEU A 159 -10.25 -17.88 -9.08
C LEU A 159 -11.47 -18.43 -9.84
N LEU A 160 -12.65 -18.36 -9.25
CA LEU A 160 -13.92 -18.74 -9.92
C LEU A 160 -14.16 -17.94 -11.19
N ARG A 161 -13.88 -16.64 -11.20
CA ARG A 161 -14.05 -15.77 -12.37
C ARG A 161 -13.14 -16.17 -13.55
N TYR A 162 -12.00 -16.78 -13.24
CA TYR A 162 -11.07 -17.33 -14.23
C TYR A 162 -11.29 -18.82 -14.51
N GLY A 163 -12.41 -19.39 -14.03
CA GLY A 163 -12.78 -20.78 -14.28
C GLY A 163 -11.99 -21.81 -13.46
N VAL A 164 -11.32 -21.39 -12.39
CA VAL A 164 -10.62 -22.28 -11.47
C VAL A 164 -11.55 -22.62 -10.33
N ASN A 165 -11.85 -23.92 -10.14
CA ASN A 165 -12.61 -24.36 -8.98
C ASN A 165 -11.71 -24.34 -7.73
N PRO A 166 -12.08 -23.63 -6.64
CA PRO A 166 -11.31 -23.63 -5.41
C PRO A 166 -11.14 -25.01 -4.76
N GLU A 167 -12.04 -25.95 -5.05
CA GLU A 167 -11.95 -27.33 -4.56
C GLU A 167 -10.84 -28.15 -5.26
N ASP A 168 -10.29 -27.64 -6.38
CA ASP A 168 -9.19 -28.25 -7.11
C ASP A 168 -7.81 -27.76 -6.66
N ILE A 169 -7.75 -26.95 -5.58
CA ILE A 169 -6.58 -26.33 -4.99
C ILE A 169 -6.32 -26.94 -3.60
#